data_4420253baffff2422e6c56ab3e260df8
#
_entry.id   4420253baffff2422e6c56ab3e260df8
#
_cell.length_a   1.000
_cell.length_b   1.000
_cell.length_c   1.000
_cell.angle_alpha   90.00
_cell.angle_beta   90.00
_cell.angle_gamma   90.00
#
_symmetry.space_group_name_H-M   'P 1'
#
loop_
_entity.id
_entity.type
_entity.pdbx_description
1 polymer ?
#
loop_
_entity_poly.entity_id
_entity_poly.type
_entity_poly.pdbx_seq_one_letter_code
_entity_poly.pdbx_strand_id
1 'polypeptide(L)' 'MSSISELVQKGNHLLVEGQFEDALGFFEQALLLDQNDPDLWNLKAVSLRSLGRYEEALECFNKSLEIDPRDKFAS' A
#
# COMPACT_ATOMS: atom_id res chain seq x y z
N MET A 1 14.94 10.26 -11.35
CA MET A 1 13.85 9.27 -11.32
C MET A 1 13.65 8.74 -9.92
N SER A 2 12.40 8.66 -9.51
CA SER A 2 12.11 8.10 -8.19
C SER A 2 12.12 6.58 -8.25
N SER A 3 12.83 5.95 -7.31
CA SER A 3 12.79 4.50 -7.16
C SER A 3 11.60 4.11 -6.29
N ILE A 4 11.25 2.81 -6.30
CA ILE A 4 10.19 2.29 -5.42
C ILE A 4 10.53 2.62 -3.97
N SER A 5 11.78 2.42 -3.56
CA SER A 5 12.21 2.69 -2.19
C SER A 5 11.97 4.15 -1.80
N GLU A 6 12.30 5.09 -2.68
CA GLU A 6 12.08 6.51 -2.41
C GLU A 6 10.58 6.83 -2.29
N LEU A 7 9.76 6.28 -3.19
CA LEU A 7 8.32 6.49 -3.15
C LEU A 7 7.71 5.93 -1.87
N VAL A 8 8.16 4.75 -1.46
CA VAL A 8 7.66 4.12 -0.23
C VAL A 8 8.06 4.96 1.00
N GLN A 9 9.29 5.45 1.04
CA GLN A 9 9.73 6.28 2.16
C GLN A 9 8.90 7.55 2.28
N LYS A 10 8.64 8.21 1.16
CA LYS A 10 7.81 9.41 1.16
C LYS A 10 6.38 9.10 1.57
N GLY A 11 5.82 8.01 1.06
CA GLY A 11 4.47 7.60 1.42
C GLY A 11 4.36 7.27 2.90
N ASN A 12 5.33 6.54 3.45
CA ASN A 12 5.34 6.19 4.87
C ASN A 12 5.43 7.43 5.76
N HIS A 13 6.25 8.38 5.37
CA HIS A 13 6.37 9.64 6.10
C HIS A 13 5.02 10.36 6.16
N LEU A 14 4.33 10.41 5.02
CA LEU A 14 3.02 11.04 4.94
C LEU A 14 1.97 10.29 5.76
N LEU A 15 2.05 8.95 5.80
CA LEU A 15 1.16 8.16 6.66
C LEU A 15 1.32 8.55 8.13
N VAL A 16 2.57 8.66 8.58
CA VAL A 16 2.86 9.00 9.97
C VAL A 16 2.31 10.40 10.29
N GLU A 17 2.32 11.28 9.32
CA GLU A 17 1.84 12.66 9.50
C GLU A 17 0.33 12.79 9.32
N GLY A 18 -0.35 11.71 9.00
CA GLY A 18 -1.79 11.72 8.81
C GLY A 18 -2.24 12.24 7.46
N GLN A 19 -1.32 12.40 6.50
CA GLN A 19 -1.64 12.87 5.16
C GLN A 19 -1.88 11.66 4.26
N PHE A 20 -3.00 11.00 4.48
CA PHE A 20 -3.28 9.69 3.89
C PHE A 20 -3.50 9.76 2.38
N GLU A 21 -4.12 10.81 1.89
CA GLU A 21 -4.37 10.96 0.46
C GLU A 21 -3.08 11.11 -0.32
N ASP A 22 -2.16 11.91 0.20
CA ASP A 22 -0.86 12.10 -0.43
C ASP A 22 -0.05 10.82 -0.37
N ALA A 23 -0.09 10.11 0.77
CA ALA A 23 0.59 8.82 0.90
C ALA A 23 0.06 7.82 -0.13
N LEU A 24 -1.26 7.77 -0.30
CA LEU A 24 -1.89 6.89 -1.28
C LEU A 24 -1.32 7.13 -2.69
N GLY A 25 -1.16 8.39 -3.07
CA GLY A 25 -0.61 8.74 -4.37
C GLY A 25 0.78 8.17 -4.59
N PHE A 26 1.65 8.24 -3.57
CA PHE A 26 2.99 7.68 -3.67
C PHE A 26 2.98 6.17 -3.79
N PHE A 27 2.13 5.49 -3.02
CA PHE A 27 2.03 4.03 -3.10
C PHE A 27 1.47 3.58 -4.45
N GLU A 28 0.54 4.34 -5.01
CA GLU A 28 0.02 4.02 -6.35
C GLU A 28 1.10 4.18 -7.41
N GLN A 29 1.94 5.20 -7.30
CA GLN A 29 3.07 5.36 -8.21
C GLN A 29 4.06 4.19 -8.09
N ALA A 30 4.34 3.76 -6.86
CA ALA A 30 5.21 2.62 -6.63
C ALA A 30 4.64 1.35 -7.26
N LEU A 31 3.32 1.16 -7.17
CA LEU A 31 2.66 0.00 -7.76
C LEU A 31 2.73 -0.01 -9.30
N LEU A 32 2.78 1.16 -9.92
CA LEU A 32 2.99 1.22 -11.37
C LEU A 32 4.35 0.65 -11.77
N LEU A 33 5.33 0.74 -10.88
CA LEU A 33 6.67 0.21 -11.13
C LEU A 33 6.77 -1.29 -10.80
N ASP A 34 6.02 -1.77 -9.81
CA ASP A 34 6.01 -3.19 -9.44
C ASP A 34 4.65 -3.56 -8.85
N GLN A 35 3.82 -4.21 -9.67
CA GLN A 35 2.46 -4.60 -9.26
C GLN A 35 2.44 -5.93 -8.49
N ASN A 36 3.57 -6.59 -8.36
CA ASN A 36 3.65 -7.89 -7.70
C ASN A 36 4.27 -7.82 -6.31
N ASP A 37 4.43 -6.64 -5.76
CA ASP A 37 4.95 -6.44 -4.42
C ASP A 37 3.78 -6.39 -3.43
N PRO A 38 3.61 -7.43 -2.60
CA PRO A 38 2.47 -7.46 -1.66
C PRO A 38 2.54 -6.35 -0.62
N ASP A 39 3.74 -5.90 -0.26
CA ASP A 39 3.88 -4.83 0.72
C ASP A 39 3.31 -3.52 0.19
N LEU A 40 3.46 -3.25 -1.10
CA LEU A 40 2.91 -2.04 -1.72
C LEU A 40 1.38 -2.07 -1.68
N TRP A 41 0.78 -3.24 -1.94
CA TRP A 41 -0.66 -3.38 -1.85
C TRP A 41 -1.15 -3.17 -0.42
N ASN A 42 -0.41 -3.68 0.56
CA ASN A 42 -0.74 -3.46 1.98
C ASN A 42 -0.67 -1.98 2.34
N LEU A 43 0.37 -1.28 1.90
CA LEU A 43 0.52 0.14 2.19
C LEU A 43 -0.60 0.96 1.56
N LYS A 44 -0.96 0.63 0.33
CA LYS A 44 -2.10 1.27 -0.33
C LYS A 44 -3.38 1.02 0.46
N ALA A 45 -3.58 -0.22 0.90
CA ALA A 45 -4.77 -0.59 1.68
C ALA A 45 -4.84 0.18 3.00
N VAL A 46 -3.71 0.32 3.69
CA VAL A 46 -3.66 1.08 4.94
C VAL A 46 -4.05 2.54 4.70
N SER A 47 -3.56 3.13 3.62
CA SER A 47 -3.91 4.51 3.26
C SER A 47 -5.41 4.65 2.99
N LEU A 48 -5.97 3.72 2.22
CA LEU A 48 -7.40 3.72 1.91
C LEU A 48 -8.25 3.54 3.15
N ARG A 49 -7.86 2.61 4.03
CA ARG A 49 -8.57 2.38 5.29
C ARG A 49 -8.57 3.64 6.15
N SER A 50 -7.44 4.32 6.22
CA SER A 50 -7.33 5.55 6.99
C SER A 50 -8.20 6.66 6.43
N LEU A 51 -8.48 6.62 5.13
CA LEU A 51 -9.38 7.58 4.47
C LEU A 51 -10.84 7.18 4.60
N GLY A 52 -11.15 6.03 5.21
CA GLY A 52 -12.51 5.54 5.32
C GLY A 52 -13.01 4.79 4.09
N ARG A 53 -12.13 4.52 3.14
CA ARG A 53 -12.47 3.82 1.89
C ARG A 53 -12.25 2.32 2.08
N TYR A 54 -13.11 1.72 2.90
CA TYR A 54 -12.88 0.36 3.41
C TYR A 54 -13.00 -0.73 2.33
N GLU A 55 -13.93 -0.59 1.39
CA GLU A 55 -14.09 -1.58 0.34
C GLU A 55 -12.85 -1.65 -0.55
N GLU A 56 -12.33 -0.50 -0.93
CA GLU A 56 -11.11 -0.44 -1.73
C GLU A 56 -9.91 -0.99 -0.95
N ALA A 57 -9.85 -0.68 0.35
CA ALA A 57 -8.78 -1.20 1.21
C ALA A 57 -8.83 -2.73 1.25
N LEU A 58 -10.04 -3.29 1.40
CA LEU A 58 -10.20 -4.74 1.43
C LEU A 58 -9.72 -5.39 0.15
N GLU A 59 -10.03 -4.80 -1.00
CA GLU A 59 -9.55 -5.30 -2.28
C GLU A 59 -8.03 -5.34 -2.34
N CYS A 60 -7.39 -4.29 -1.81
CA CYS A 60 -5.92 -4.22 -1.80
C CYS A 60 -5.31 -5.25 -0.85
N PHE A 61 -5.91 -5.44 0.33
CA PHE A 61 -5.45 -6.48 1.25
C PHE A 61 -5.61 -7.87 0.62
N ASN A 62 -6.72 -8.12 -0.06
CA ASN A 62 -6.93 -9.38 -0.76
C ASN A 62 -5.89 -9.58 -1.86
N LYS A 63 -5.58 -8.53 -2.59
CA LYS A 63 -4.57 -8.59 -3.64
C LYS A 63 -3.19 -8.94 -3.06
N SER A 64 -2.85 -8.35 -1.93
CA SER A 64 -1.61 -8.66 -1.23
C SER A 64 -1.55 -10.15 -0.86
N LEU A 65 -2.66 -10.70 -0.34
CA LEU A 65 -2.71 -12.10 0.04
C LEU A 65 -2.67 -13.04 -1.18
N GLU A 66 -3.21 -12.61 -2.31
CA GLU A 66 -3.10 -13.41 -3.55
C GLU A 66 -1.65 -13.53 -4.00
N ILE A 67 -0.88 -12.43 -3.86
CA ILE A 67 0.53 -12.42 -4.27
C ILE A 67 1.37 -13.21 -3.28
N ASP A 68 1.15 -13.01 -1.98
CA ASP A 68 1.91 -13.66 -0.92
C ASP A 68 0.94 -14.20 0.14
N PRO A 69 0.56 -15.48 0.02
CA PRO A 69 -0.41 -16.08 0.96
C PRO A 69 0.21 -16.54 2.26
N ARG A 70 1.48 -16.24 2.55
CA ARG A 70 2.15 -16.72 3.75
C ARG A 70 1.39 -16.38 5.02
N ASP A 71 0.78 -15.20 5.07
CA ASP A 71 0.07 -14.75 6.27
C ASP A 71 -1.13 -15.63 6.60
N LYS A 72 -1.69 -16.32 5.60
CA LYS A 72 -2.80 -17.23 5.83
C LYS A 72 -2.41 -18.44 6.66
N PHE A 73 -1.15 -18.79 6.64
CA PHE A 73 -0.64 -19.97 7.33
C PHE A 73 0.13 -19.64 8.59
N ALA A 74 0.27 -18.38 8.90
CA ALA A 74 1.04 -17.92 10.06
C ALA A 74 0.24 -17.95 11.35
N SER A 75 -1.05 -18.09 11.26
CA SER A 75 -1.93 -18.11 12.43
C SER A 75 -2.02 -19.46 13.07
#